data_0d4a82f430949209539e5e0c8105a087
#
_entry.id   0d4a82f430949209539e5e0c8105a087
#
_cell.length_a   1.000
_cell.length_b   1.000
_cell.length_c   1.000
_cell.angle_alpha   90.00
_cell.angle_beta   90.00
_cell.angle_gamma   90.00
#
_symmetry.space_group_name_H-M   'P 1'
#
loop_
_entity.id
_entity.type
_entity.pdbx_description
1 polymer ?
#
loop_
_entity_poly.entity_id
_entity_poly.type
_entity_poly.pdbx_seq_one_letter_code
_entity_poly.pdbx_strand_id
1 'polypeptide(L)'
;MTNNTLNDVPDYLSLLRLDGRGFVVLGAGQGIGAQTAHALAQAGARVLCVDRDETLARNIANAVAGIPCAADATSRDDMQRVFDTARQHFGRIHGVVDIIGVAGIKPLPAVDDASWDQQFDIVVRHAYLAIQIGGEMMKADGGGTFAFVGSLAGDRAVPNEVAYAAAKAALHHLVRCAGAEYAPYNVRINAVSPGFVRTPRLNQRLDEATWTRVGNAIPIGRAATPAEIAGHLLFLASDLSAHMAGEIITVDGGLSVLAAIPPITFAPSTTPTP
;
A
#
# COMPACT_ATOMS: atom_id res chain seq x y z
N MET A 1 -3.44 24.62 16.06
CA MET A 1 -2.28 25.01 15.22
C MET A 1 -1.24 25.57 16.18
N THR A 2 -0.26 24.77 16.58
CA THR A 2 0.90 25.25 17.33
C THR A 2 1.72 26.10 16.39
N ASN A 3 2.01 27.35 16.79
CA ASN A 3 2.98 28.22 16.11
C ASN A 3 4.34 27.51 16.13
N ASN A 4 4.61 26.69 15.12
CA ASN A 4 5.94 26.13 14.93
C ASN A 4 6.80 27.30 14.42
N THR A 5 7.65 27.84 15.27
CA THR A 5 8.63 28.84 14.86
C THR A 5 9.67 28.10 13.98
N LEU A 6 10.24 28.78 12.97
CA LEU A 6 11.25 28.20 12.07
C LEU A 6 12.47 27.58 12.79
N ASN A 7 12.60 27.78 14.09
CA ASN A 7 13.70 27.31 14.94
C ASN A 7 13.31 26.12 15.84
N ASP A 8 12.05 25.67 15.85
CA ASP A 8 11.63 24.54 16.69
C ASP A 8 12.05 23.22 16.02
N VAL A 9 12.93 22.47 16.68
CA VAL A 9 13.33 21.14 16.24
C VAL A 9 12.36 20.12 16.83
N PRO A 10 11.57 19.40 16.01
CA PRO A 10 10.66 18.40 16.52
C PRO A 10 11.40 17.15 17.00
N ASP A 11 10.80 16.37 17.88
CA ASP A 11 11.22 14.99 18.13
C ASP A 11 10.75 14.10 16.95
N TYR A 12 11.67 13.84 16.03
CA TYR A 12 11.38 13.06 14.82
C TYR A 12 10.91 11.64 15.11
N LEU A 13 11.34 11.02 16.22
CA LEU A 13 10.88 9.68 16.58
C LEU A 13 9.42 9.71 17.10
N SER A 14 9.02 10.77 17.76
CA SER A 14 7.63 10.94 18.19
C SER A 14 6.67 11.12 17.01
N LEU A 15 7.15 11.65 15.85
CA LEU A 15 6.33 11.78 14.64
C LEU A 15 5.94 10.43 14.02
N LEU A 16 6.64 9.33 14.33
CA LEU A 16 6.25 7.97 13.95
C LEU A 16 5.18 7.37 14.87
N ARG A 17 4.95 7.95 16.05
CA ARG A 17 4.01 7.43 17.03
C ARG A 17 2.57 7.67 16.61
N LEU A 18 1.73 6.67 16.88
CA LEU A 18 0.30 6.68 16.56
C LEU A 18 -0.55 6.44 17.81
N ASP A 19 -0.04 6.83 18.99
CA ASP A 19 -0.63 6.52 20.29
C ASP A 19 -2.11 6.90 20.37
N GLY A 20 -2.97 5.89 20.61
CA GLY A 20 -4.41 6.02 20.73
C GLY A 20 -5.16 6.31 19.42
N ARG A 21 -4.48 6.50 18.29
CA ARG A 21 -5.11 6.73 16.97
C ARG A 21 -5.77 5.45 16.46
N GLY A 22 -6.99 5.57 15.90
CA GLY A 22 -7.74 4.46 15.30
C GLY A 22 -7.40 4.29 13.82
N PHE A 23 -6.97 3.09 13.43
CA PHE A 23 -6.65 2.73 12.04
C PHE A 23 -7.43 1.51 11.57
N VAL A 24 -7.88 1.56 10.32
CA VAL A 24 -8.47 0.43 9.60
C VAL A 24 -7.42 -0.15 8.66
N VAL A 25 -7.19 -1.47 8.72
CA VAL A 25 -6.31 -2.18 7.77
C VAL A 25 -7.18 -3.10 6.91
N LEU A 26 -7.35 -2.76 5.63
CA LEU A 26 -8.09 -3.55 4.65
C LEU A 26 -7.15 -4.59 4.01
N GLY A 27 -7.50 -5.88 4.10
CA GLY A 27 -6.65 -6.99 3.69
C GLY A 27 -5.59 -7.34 4.75
N ALA A 28 -5.95 -7.26 6.03
CA ALA A 28 -5.03 -7.41 7.16
C ALA A 28 -4.51 -8.84 7.37
N GLY A 29 -5.17 -9.86 6.84
CA GLY A 29 -5.04 -11.25 7.29
C GLY A 29 -3.67 -11.89 7.09
N GLN A 30 -2.89 -11.48 6.08
CA GLN A 30 -1.57 -12.07 5.80
C GLN A 30 -0.62 -11.11 5.04
N GLY A 31 0.63 -11.51 4.95
CA GLY A 31 1.64 -10.81 4.12
C GLY A 31 1.85 -9.36 4.53
N ILE A 32 1.74 -8.43 3.57
CA ILE A 32 1.92 -7.00 3.82
C ILE A 32 0.89 -6.50 4.84
N GLY A 33 -0.37 -6.96 4.76
CA GLY A 33 -1.43 -6.54 5.67
C GLY A 33 -1.18 -6.92 7.11
N ALA A 34 -0.76 -8.17 7.36
CA ALA A 34 -0.41 -8.61 8.71
C ALA A 34 0.78 -7.82 9.27
N GLN A 35 1.84 -7.62 8.48
CA GLN A 35 2.99 -6.81 8.91
C GLN A 35 2.59 -5.35 9.16
N THR A 36 1.68 -4.80 8.36
CA THR A 36 1.17 -3.44 8.58
C THR A 36 0.37 -3.33 9.87
N ALA A 37 -0.51 -4.30 10.15
CA ALA A 37 -1.25 -4.32 11.41
C ALA A 37 -0.29 -4.36 12.63
N HIS A 38 0.77 -5.18 12.57
CA HIS A 38 1.82 -5.19 13.59
C HIS A 38 2.54 -3.84 13.69
N ALA A 39 2.95 -3.25 12.58
CA ALA A 39 3.69 -1.99 12.58
C ALA A 39 2.87 -0.84 13.19
N LEU A 40 1.58 -0.73 12.82
CA LEU A 40 0.68 0.26 13.37
C LEU A 40 0.44 0.06 14.88
N ALA A 41 0.19 -1.18 15.31
CA ALA A 41 -0.01 -1.50 16.72
C ALA A 41 1.25 -1.22 17.57
N GLN A 42 2.44 -1.56 17.07
CA GLN A 42 3.73 -1.26 17.73
C GLN A 42 3.98 0.25 17.81
N ALA A 43 3.47 1.04 16.85
CA ALA A 43 3.51 2.50 16.91
C ALA A 43 2.48 3.09 17.89
N GLY A 44 1.62 2.28 18.51
CA GLY A 44 0.62 2.69 19.51
C GLY A 44 -0.81 2.86 18.96
N ALA A 45 -1.05 2.50 17.70
CA ALA A 45 -2.38 2.59 17.11
C ALA A 45 -3.33 1.49 17.63
N ARG A 46 -4.63 1.82 17.65
CA ARG A 46 -5.74 0.87 17.77
C ARG A 46 -6.12 0.42 16.37
N VAL A 47 -6.12 -0.89 16.09
CA VAL A 47 -6.26 -1.41 14.73
C VAL A 47 -7.55 -2.21 14.56
N LEU A 48 -8.36 -1.87 13.57
CA LEU A 48 -9.43 -2.71 13.04
C LEU A 48 -8.84 -3.54 11.89
N CYS A 49 -8.76 -4.85 12.10
CA CYS A 49 -8.18 -5.81 11.16
C CYS A 49 -9.27 -6.37 10.25
N VAL A 50 -9.34 -5.91 9.01
CA VAL A 50 -10.37 -6.30 8.05
C VAL A 50 -9.80 -7.31 7.05
N ASP A 51 -10.48 -8.45 6.91
CA ASP A 51 -10.22 -9.42 5.85
C ASP A 51 -11.55 -10.07 5.44
N ARG A 52 -11.66 -10.58 4.22
CA ARG A 52 -12.83 -11.35 3.81
C ARG A 52 -12.88 -12.74 4.46
N ASP A 53 -11.71 -13.26 4.85
CA ASP A 53 -11.59 -14.49 5.64
C ASP A 53 -11.63 -14.12 7.13
N GLU A 54 -12.72 -14.50 7.80
CA GLU A 54 -12.94 -14.24 9.21
C GLU A 54 -11.83 -14.81 10.10
N THR A 55 -11.30 -15.98 9.75
CA THR A 55 -10.25 -16.63 10.52
C THR A 55 -8.96 -15.82 10.45
N LEU A 56 -8.60 -15.35 9.26
CA LEU A 56 -7.42 -14.49 9.06
C LEU A 56 -7.58 -13.16 9.79
N ALA A 57 -8.76 -12.51 9.67
CA ALA A 57 -9.05 -11.27 10.40
C ALA A 57 -8.91 -11.45 11.92
N ARG A 58 -9.46 -12.53 12.47
CA ARG A 58 -9.41 -12.85 13.90
C ARG A 58 -8.00 -13.16 14.38
N ASN A 59 -7.24 -13.94 13.63
CA ASN A 59 -5.88 -14.31 13.99
C ASN A 59 -4.96 -13.09 14.10
N ILE A 60 -5.00 -12.19 13.13
CA ILE A 60 -4.17 -10.99 13.19
C ILE A 60 -4.65 -10.00 14.25
N ALA A 61 -5.97 -9.85 14.43
CA ALA A 61 -6.52 -9.01 15.48
C ALA A 61 -6.05 -9.48 16.87
N ASN A 62 -6.09 -10.79 17.14
CA ASN A 62 -5.58 -11.35 18.39
C ASN A 62 -4.08 -11.06 18.59
N ALA A 63 -3.28 -11.17 17.50
CA ALA A 63 -1.84 -10.96 17.57
C ALA A 63 -1.43 -9.50 17.88
N VAL A 64 -2.28 -8.53 17.50
CA VAL A 64 -2.00 -7.09 17.67
C VAL A 64 -2.89 -6.42 18.73
N ALA A 65 -3.65 -7.21 19.50
CA ALA A 65 -4.69 -6.71 20.42
C ALA A 65 -5.68 -5.74 19.71
N GLY A 66 -5.98 -6.04 18.43
CA GLY A 66 -6.88 -5.27 17.58
C GLY A 66 -8.31 -5.83 17.57
N ILE A 67 -9.12 -5.33 16.66
CA ILE A 67 -10.53 -5.68 16.49
C ILE A 67 -10.66 -6.43 15.16
N PRO A 68 -11.22 -7.65 15.11
CA PRO A 68 -11.46 -8.37 13.87
C PRO A 68 -12.73 -7.87 13.18
N CYS A 69 -12.71 -7.82 11.84
CA CYS A 69 -13.88 -7.51 11.05
C CYS A 69 -13.84 -8.32 9.73
N ALA A 70 -14.77 -9.27 9.57
CA ALA A 70 -14.94 -9.99 8.31
C ALA A 70 -15.76 -9.13 7.34
N ALA A 71 -15.22 -8.79 6.17
CA ALA A 71 -15.91 -7.97 5.18
C ALA A 71 -15.32 -8.16 3.78
N ASP A 72 -16.19 -8.10 2.77
CA ASP A 72 -15.79 -7.93 1.38
C ASP A 72 -15.66 -6.44 1.07
N ALA A 73 -14.42 -5.96 0.95
CA ALA A 73 -14.15 -4.55 0.70
C ALA A 73 -14.68 -4.06 -0.67
N THR A 74 -15.04 -4.94 -1.60
CA THR A 74 -15.66 -4.58 -2.88
C THR A 74 -17.17 -4.35 -2.77
N SER A 75 -17.79 -4.76 -1.65
CA SER A 75 -19.20 -4.51 -1.32
C SER A 75 -19.35 -3.16 -0.62
N ARG A 76 -20.23 -2.30 -1.13
CA ARG A 76 -20.52 -1.00 -0.51
C ARG A 76 -21.08 -1.15 0.90
N ASP A 77 -22.02 -2.08 1.11
CA ASP A 77 -22.67 -2.28 2.40
C ASP A 77 -21.67 -2.81 3.44
N ASP A 78 -20.79 -3.72 3.04
CA ASP A 78 -19.72 -4.20 3.89
C ASP A 78 -18.72 -3.10 4.23
N MET A 79 -18.34 -2.28 3.24
CA MET A 79 -17.43 -1.15 3.48
C MET A 79 -18.06 -0.12 4.44
N GLN A 80 -19.36 0.19 4.28
CA GLN A 80 -20.06 1.05 5.23
C GLN A 80 -20.02 0.44 6.65
N ARG A 81 -20.31 -0.85 6.79
CA ARG A 81 -20.26 -1.57 8.07
C ARG A 81 -18.84 -1.54 8.69
N VAL A 82 -17.78 -1.65 7.88
CA VAL A 82 -16.39 -1.52 8.35
C VAL A 82 -16.16 -0.16 8.97
N PHE A 83 -16.57 0.92 8.31
CA PHE A 83 -16.37 2.29 8.81
C PHE A 83 -17.23 2.59 10.03
N ASP A 84 -18.48 2.08 10.08
CA ASP A 84 -19.36 2.21 11.25
C ASP A 84 -18.77 1.47 12.46
N THR A 85 -18.24 0.26 12.24
CA THR A 85 -17.54 -0.50 13.29
C THR A 85 -16.30 0.24 13.80
N ALA A 86 -15.49 0.79 12.87
CA ALA A 86 -14.33 1.58 13.24
C ALA A 86 -14.72 2.82 14.08
N ARG A 87 -15.77 3.54 13.66
CA ARG A 87 -16.31 4.69 14.39
C ARG A 87 -16.81 4.30 15.78
N GLN A 88 -17.53 3.20 15.89
CA GLN A 88 -18.04 2.70 17.16
C GLN A 88 -16.91 2.39 18.16
N HIS A 89 -15.84 1.77 17.69
CA HIS A 89 -14.73 1.38 18.57
C HIS A 89 -13.73 2.50 18.85
N PHE A 90 -13.47 3.37 17.86
CA PHE A 90 -12.43 4.38 17.98
C PHE A 90 -12.94 5.78 18.33
N GLY A 91 -14.22 6.06 18.08
CA GLY A 91 -14.80 7.40 18.13
C GLY A 91 -14.43 8.22 16.91
N ARG A 92 -13.14 8.26 16.54
CA ARG A 92 -12.58 8.92 15.35
C ARG A 92 -11.70 7.94 14.57
N ILE A 93 -11.80 8.00 13.26
CA ILE A 93 -10.92 7.24 12.36
C ILE A 93 -9.76 8.16 11.93
N HIS A 94 -8.52 7.79 12.27
CA HIS A 94 -7.34 8.58 11.98
C HIS A 94 -6.68 8.16 10.67
N GLY A 95 -6.85 6.89 10.27
CA GLY A 95 -6.32 6.43 9.00
C GLY A 95 -6.87 5.10 8.53
N VAL A 96 -6.65 4.86 7.24
CA VAL A 96 -6.92 3.60 6.55
C VAL A 96 -5.65 3.17 5.82
N VAL A 97 -5.26 1.91 5.99
CA VAL A 97 -4.20 1.31 5.17
C VAL A 97 -4.83 0.17 4.37
N ASP A 98 -4.77 0.28 3.05
CA ASP A 98 -5.43 -0.63 2.12
C ASP A 98 -4.40 -1.41 1.31
N ILE A 99 -4.35 -2.72 1.52
CA ILE A 99 -3.37 -3.63 0.93
C ILE A 99 -4.01 -4.50 -0.16
N ILE A 100 -5.31 -4.35 -0.41
CA ILE A 100 -6.05 -5.24 -1.28
C ILE A 100 -5.56 -5.13 -2.73
N GLY A 101 -5.40 -6.29 -3.36
CA GLY A 101 -5.06 -6.40 -4.76
C GLY A 101 -4.40 -7.73 -5.07
N VAL A 102 -4.81 -8.31 -6.19
CA VAL A 102 -4.30 -9.60 -6.67
C VAL A 102 -4.11 -9.52 -8.17
N ALA A 103 -2.90 -9.81 -8.63
CA ALA A 103 -2.60 -9.88 -10.06
C ALA A 103 -3.28 -11.07 -10.72
N GLY A 104 -4.09 -10.80 -11.74
CA GLY A 104 -4.53 -11.76 -12.73
C GLY A 104 -3.50 -11.84 -13.85
N ILE A 105 -2.85 -12.99 -13.99
CA ILE A 105 -1.82 -13.21 -15.00
C ILE A 105 -2.46 -13.91 -16.19
N LYS A 106 -2.73 -13.17 -17.28
CA LYS A 106 -3.25 -13.67 -18.56
C LYS A 106 -2.67 -12.86 -19.71
N PRO A 107 -2.25 -13.50 -20.83
CA PRO A 107 -1.89 -12.75 -22.03
C PRO A 107 -3.13 -12.01 -22.58
N LEU A 108 -2.94 -10.84 -23.17
CA LEU A 108 -4.05 -9.96 -23.61
C LEU A 108 -5.13 -10.68 -24.44
N PRO A 109 -4.77 -11.55 -25.43
CA PRO A 109 -5.80 -12.27 -26.19
C PRO A 109 -6.67 -13.27 -25.39
N ALA A 110 -6.23 -13.64 -24.16
CA ALA A 110 -6.95 -14.54 -23.27
C ALA A 110 -7.73 -13.79 -22.15
N VAL A 111 -7.63 -12.46 -22.11
CA VAL A 111 -8.44 -11.65 -21.17
C VAL A 111 -9.85 -11.51 -21.73
N ASP A 112 -10.81 -12.12 -21.07
CA ASP A 112 -12.23 -11.93 -21.31
C ASP A 112 -12.80 -10.77 -20.47
N ASP A 113 -14.01 -10.30 -20.82
CA ASP A 113 -14.66 -9.18 -20.13
C ASP A 113 -14.80 -9.43 -18.63
N ALA A 114 -15.16 -10.64 -18.22
CA ALA A 114 -15.30 -11.00 -16.81
C ALA A 114 -13.97 -10.90 -16.04
N SER A 115 -12.88 -11.35 -16.66
CA SER A 115 -11.52 -11.22 -16.07
C SER A 115 -11.07 -9.77 -15.99
N TRP A 116 -11.42 -8.95 -16.98
CA TRP A 116 -11.16 -7.52 -16.99
C TRP A 116 -11.91 -6.82 -15.86
N ASP A 117 -13.21 -7.00 -15.77
CA ASP A 117 -14.06 -6.39 -14.74
C ASP A 117 -13.62 -6.81 -13.33
N GLN A 118 -13.31 -8.10 -13.14
CA GLN A 118 -12.80 -8.61 -11.87
C GLN A 118 -11.50 -7.91 -11.42
N GLN A 119 -10.60 -7.55 -12.35
CA GLN A 119 -9.37 -6.86 -11.97
C GLN A 119 -9.66 -5.43 -11.49
N PHE A 120 -10.59 -4.72 -12.10
CA PHE A 120 -11.01 -3.39 -11.65
C PHE A 120 -11.75 -3.47 -10.30
N ASP A 121 -12.60 -4.46 -10.12
CA ASP A 121 -13.29 -4.66 -8.84
C ASP A 121 -12.30 -4.92 -7.69
N ILE A 122 -11.34 -5.85 -7.88
CA ILE A 122 -10.43 -6.24 -6.82
C ILE A 122 -9.23 -5.29 -6.63
N VAL A 123 -9.02 -4.31 -7.51
CA VAL A 123 -7.88 -3.37 -7.44
C VAL A 123 -8.32 -1.93 -7.23
N VAL A 124 -9.47 -1.52 -7.74
CA VAL A 124 -9.88 -0.11 -7.75
C VAL A 124 -11.13 0.14 -6.91
N ARG A 125 -12.14 -0.76 -7.00
CA ARG A 125 -13.44 -0.54 -6.38
C ARG A 125 -13.35 -0.35 -4.87
N HIS A 126 -12.60 -1.19 -4.16
CA HIS A 126 -12.43 -1.05 -2.71
C HIS A 126 -11.78 0.27 -2.32
N ALA A 127 -10.77 0.73 -3.07
CA ALA A 127 -10.10 2.01 -2.82
C ALA A 127 -11.06 3.20 -3.01
N TYR A 128 -11.85 3.17 -4.10
CA TYR A 128 -12.90 4.15 -4.33
C TYR A 128 -13.90 4.20 -3.18
N LEU A 129 -14.43 3.03 -2.75
CA LEU A 129 -15.39 2.95 -1.65
C LEU A 129 -14.78 3.45 -0.32
N ALA A 130 -13.54 3.05 -0.03
CA ALA A 130 -12.83 3.46 1.19
C ALA A 130 -12.64 4.99 1.23
N ILE A 131 -12.20 5.60 0.12
CA ILE A 131 -12.00 7.05 0.02
C ILE A 131 -13.36 7.78 0.14
N GLN A 132 -14.38 7.32 -0.60
CA GLN A 132 -15.68 7.99 -0.61
C GLN A 132 -16.35 7.98 0.76
N ILE A 133 -16.36 6.84 1.45
CA ILE A 133 -17.02 6.70 2.76
C ILE A 133 -16.13 7.25 3.88
N GLY A 134 -14.91 6.73 3.98
CA GLY A 134 -13.97 7.10 5.04
C GLY A 134 -13.44 8.52 4.90
N GLY A 135 -13.27 9.01 3.68
CA GLY A 135 -12.80 10.38 3.40
C GLY A 135 -13.76 11.43 3.92
N GLU A 136 -15.07 11.26 3.70
CA GLU A 136 -16.07 12.19 4.25
C GLU A 136 -16.11 12.13 5.79
N MET A 137 -15.96 10.95 6.40
CA MET A 137 -15.86 10.85 7.85
C MET A 137 -14.62 11.57 8.40
N MET A 138 -13.44 11.34 7.79
CA MET A 138 -12.19 12.00 8.20
C MET A 138 -12.25 13.51 8.00
N LYS A 139 -12.85 13.99 6.91
CA LYS A 139 -13.06 15.40 6.63
C LYS A 139 -13.92 16.06 7.72
N ALA A 140 -15.00 15.40 8.12
CA ALA A 140 -15.87 15.88 9.21
C ALA A 140 -15.13 15.89 10.56
N ASP A 141 -14.19 14.98 10.80
CA ASP A 141 -13.40 14.86 12.02
C ASP A 141 -12.11 15.73 12.02
N GLY A 142 -11.89 16.56 10.98
CA GLY A 142 -10.75 17.48 10.89
C GLY A 142 -9.46 16.87 10.36
N GLY A 143 -9.55 15.76 9.64
CA GLY A 143 -8.44 15.19 8.88
C GLY A 143 -8.17 13.72 9.17
N GLY A 144 -7.26 13.13 8.38
CA GLY A 144 -6.87 11.74 8.47
C GLY A 144 -5.88 11.34 7.38
N THR A 145 -5.63 10.04 7.20
CA THR A 145 -4.73 9.57 6.16
C THR A 145 -5.19 8.26 5.53
N PHE A 146 -4.98 8.13 4.23
CA PHE A 146 -5.07 6.87 3.50
C PHE A 146 -3.67 6.50 2.96
N ALA A 147 -3.30 5.25 3.12
CA ALA A 147 -2.11 4.66 2.52
C ALA A 147 -2.51 3.41 1.74
N PHE A 148 -2.33 3.44 0.42
CA PHE A 148 -2.67 2.33 -0.48
C PHE A 148 -1.44 1.54 -0.89
N VAL A 149 -1.62 0.26 -1.22
CA VAL A 149 -0.61 -0.55 -1.91
C VAL A 149 -0.91 -0.54 -3.41
N GLY A 150 -0.11 0.23 -4.14
CA GLY A 150 -0.06 0.21 -5.59
C GLY A 150 0.65 -1.01 -6.16
N SER A 151 1.37 -0.83 -7.24
CA SER A 151 2.27 -1.82 -7.85
C SER A 151 3.15 -1.15 -8.88
N LEU A 152 4.37 -1.64 -9.06
CA LEU A 152 5.22 -1.29 -10.21
C LEU A 152 4.49 -1.45 -11.55
N ALA A 153 3.58 -2.44 -11.66
CA ALA A 153 2.75 -2.64 -12.85
C ALA A 153 1.83 -1.47 -13.18
N GLY A 154 1.55 -0.57 -12.24
CA GLY A 154 0.80 0.67 -12.49
C GLY A 154 1.62 1.75 -13.23
N ASP A 155 2.94 1.65 -13.22
CA ASP A 155 3.86 2.63 -13.82
C ASP A 155 4.72 2.03 -14.95
N ARG A 156 4.86 0.71 -15.00
CA ARG A 156 5.70 -0.02 -15.96
C ARG A 156 4.92 -1.18 -16.58
N ALA A 157 5.20 -1.46 -17.84
CA ALA A 157 4.60 -2.61 -18.52
C ALA A 157 5.16 -3.93 -17.94
N VAL A 158 4.25 -4.81 -17.53
CA VAL A 158 4.56 -6.17 -17.10
C VAL A 158 3.86 -7.14 -18.04
N PRO A 159 4.59 -8.02 -18.75
CA PRO A 159 4.00 -8.98 -19.67
C PRO A 159 2.94 -9.86 -18.98
N ASN A 160 1.84 -10.13 -19.68
CA ASN A 160 0.71 -10.93 -19.24
C ASN A 160 -0.09 -10.36 -18.03
N GLU A 161 0.11 -9.10 -17.66
CA GLU A 161 -0.61 -8.45 -16.56
C GLU A 161 -1.45 -7.25 -17.01
N VAL A 162 -1.89 -7.19 -18.27
CA VAL A 162 -2.49 -6.00 -18.87
C VAL A 162 -3.69 -5.48 -18.09
N ALA A 163 -4.64 -6.33 -17.71
CA ALA A 163 -5.82 -5.91 -16.95
C ALA A 163 -5.44 -5.43 -15.53
N TYR A 164 -4.55 -6.17 -14.86
CA TYR A 164 -4.03 -5.78 -13.55
C TYR A 164 -3.24 -4.47 -13.60
N ALA A 165 -2.35 -4.32 -14.58
CA ALA A 165 -1.53 -3.12 -14.77
C ALA A 165 -2.42 -1.89 -15.05
N ALA A 166 -3.43 -2.02 -15.92
CA ALA A 166 -4.41 -0.97 -16.18
C ALA A 166 -5.17 -0.57 -14.90
N ALA A 167 -5.62 -1.56 -14.12
CA ALA A 167 -6.31 -1.30 -12.85
C ALA A 167 -5.37 -0.65 -11.81
N LYS A 168 -4.10 -1.06 -11.71
CA LYS A 168 -3.11 -0.40 -10.81
C LYS A 168 -2.76 1.01 -11.27
N ALA A 169 -2.68 1.27 -12.58
CA ALA A 169 -2.54 2.64 -13.10
C ALA A 169 -3.74 3.51 -12.74
N ALA A 170 -4.96 2.96 -12.84
CA ALA A 170 -6.18 3.63 -12.41
C ALA A 170 -6.16 3.93 -10.90
N LEU A 171 -5.73 2.99 -10.06
CA LEU A 171 -5.54 3.20 -8.62
C LEU A 171 -4.53 4.33 -8.34
N HIS A 172 -3.37 4.34 -9.02
CA HIS A 172 -2.37 5.40 -8.86
C HIS A 172 -2.95 6.77 -9.21
N HIS A 173 -3.74 6.85 -10.29
CA HIS A 173 -4.37 8.11 -10.68
C HIS A 173 -5.50 8.52 -9.73
N LEU A 174 -6.30 7.58 -9.23
CA LEU A 174 -7.30 7.81 -8.18
C LEU A 174 -6.65 8.41 -6.92
N VAL A 175 -5.50 7.89 -6.48
CA VAL A 175 -4.73 8.42 -5.34
C VAL A 175 -4.31 9.87 -5.59
N ARG A 176 -3.83 10.20 -6.79
CA ARG A 176 -3.44 11.58 -7.16
C ARG A 176 -4.63 12.54 -7.13
N CYS A 177 -5.73 12.16 -7.79
CA CYS A 177 -6.94 12.99 -7.86
C CYS A 177 -7.57 13.20 -6.48
N ALA A 178 -7.81 12.11 -5.75
CA ALA A 178 -8.40 12.18 -4.42
C ALA A 178 -7.46 12.86 -3.41
N GLY A 179 -6.14 12.64 -3.52
CA GLY A 179 -5.14 13.33 -2.70
C GLY A 179 -5.23 14.85 -2.85
N ALA A 180 -5.33 15.35 -4.09
CA ALA A 180 -5.49 16.77 -4.35
C ALA A 180 -6.85 17.31 -3.87
N GLU A 181 -7.92 16.54 -4.05
CA GLU A 181 -9.28 16.95 -3.68
C GLU A 181 -9.49 17.02 -2.16
N TYR A 182 -8.90 16.08 -1.40
CA TYR A 182 -9.07 15.97 0.05
C TYR A 182 -8.00 16.72 0.87
N ALA A 183 -6.88 17.12 0.26
CA ALA A 183 -5.80 17.85 0.94
C ALA A 183 -6.28 19.13 1.67
N PRO A 184 -7.19 19.97 1.12
CA PRO A 184 -7.72 21.14 1.80
C PRO A 184 -8.43 20.84 3.12
N TYR A 185 -8.89 19.59 3.30
CA TYR A 185 -9.56 19.11 4.51
C TYR A 185 -8.63 18.38 5.48
N ASN A 186 -7.30 18.49 5.26
CA ASN A 186 -6.30 17.79 6.06
C ASN A 186 -6.44 16.24 6.01
N VAL A 187 -6.97 15.71 4.89
CA VAL A 187 -7.00 14.27 4.61
C VAL A 187 -5.94 13.97 3.56
N ARG A 188 -4.92 13.23 3.93
CA ARG A 188 -3.81 12.85 3.05
C ARG A 188 -4.08 11.49 2.42
N ILE A 189 -3.87 11.37 1.12
CA ILE A 189 -4.09 10.13 0.38
C ILE A 189 -2.85 9.85 -0.46
N ASN A 190 -2.15 8.76 -0.17
CA ASN A 190 -0.89 8.39 -0.80
C ASN A 190 -0.82 6.88 -1.04
N ALA A 191 0.16 6.42 -1.82
CA ALA A 191 0.39 4.99 -2.03
C ALA A 191 1.87 4.62 -1.98
N VAL A 192 2.13 3.36 -1.67
CA VAL A 192 3.41 2.68 -1.91
C VAL A 192 3.26 1.83 -3.16
N SER A 193 4.19 1.91 -4.11
CA SER A 193 4.25 1.10 -5.33
C SER A 193 5.39 0.08 -5.21
N PRO A 194 5.11 -1.15 -4.72
CA PRO A 194 6.14 -2.18 -4.59
C PRO A 194 6.52 -2.80 -5.94
N GLY A 195 7.77 -3.28 -6.02
CA GLY A 195 8.17 -4.30 -6.97
C GLY A 195 7.75 -5.70 -6.52
N PHE A 196 8.63 -6.69 -6.68
CA PHE A 196 8.40 -8.04 -6.18
C PHE A 196 8.51 -8.10 -4.66
N VAL A 197 7.47 -8.62 -4.00
CA VAL A 197 7.41 -8.84 -2.55
C VAL A 197 7.20 -10.32 -2.25
N ARG A 198 8.05 -10.91 -1.44
CA ARG A 198 8.00 -12.32 -1.07
C ARG A 198 6.88 -12.59 -0.06
N THR A 199 5.63 -12.49 -0.51
CA THR A 199 4.44 -12.74 0.32
C THR A 199 4.14 -14.24 0.45
N PRO A 200 3.43 -14.69 1.51
CA PRO A 200 3.00 -16.09 1.65
C PRO A 200 2.25 -16.62 0.41
N ARG A 201 1.40 -15.79 -0.19
CA ARG A 201 0.64 -16.14 -1.40
C ARG A 201 1.54 -16.38 -2.62
N LEU A 202 2.57 -15.56 -2.84
CA LEU A 202 3.51 -15.74 -3.94
C LEU A 202 4.47 -16.89 -3.67
N ASN A 203 4.86 -17.12 -2.41
CA ASN A 203 5.67 -18.29 -2.03
C ASN A 203 4.98 -19.63 -2.32
N GLN A 204 3.64 -19.68 -2.31
CA GLN A 204 2.88 -20.87 -2.70
C GLN A 204 2.85 -21.11 -4.22
N ARG A 205 3.19 -20.10 -5.03
CA ARG A 205 3.09 -20.13 -6.49
C ARG A 205 4.45 -20.14 -7.20
N LEU A 206 5.48 -19.63 -6.56
CA LEU A 206 6.82 -19.48 -7.14
C LEU A 206 7.80 -20.35 -6.38
N ASP A 207 8.57 -21.14 -7.11
CA ASP A 207 9.67 -21.93 -6.57
C ASP A 207 10.93 -21.07 -6.28
N GLU A 208 11.88 -21.63 -5.55
CA GLU A 208 13.12 -20.93 -5.19
C GLU A 208 13.98 -20.57 -6.44
N ALA A 209 13.92 -21.36 -7.50
CA ALA A 209 14.61 -21.04 -8.74
C ALA A 209 14.03 -19.78 -9.39
N THR A 210 12.71 -19.61 -9.34
CA THR A 210 12.05 -18.40 -9.82
C THR A 210 12.36 -17.21 -8.91
N TRP A 211 12.38 -17.38 -7.57
CA TRP A 211 12.80 -16.32 -6.66
C TRP A 211 14.25 -15.88 -6.88
N THR A 212 15.14 -16.82 -7.18
CA THR A 212 16.54 -16.52 -7.55
C THR A 212 16.60 -15.67 -8.83
N ARG A 213 15.82 -16.04 -9.88
CA ARG A 213 15.76 -15.24 -11.13
C ARG A 213 15.20 -13.84 -10.88
N VAL A 214 14.15 -13.73 -10.06
CA VAL A 214 13.58 -12.45 -9.65
C VAL A 214 14.64 -11.61 -8.91
N GLY A 215 15.34 -12.20 -7.95
CA GLY A 215 16.40 -11.50 -7.20
C GLY A 215 17.51 -10.98 -8.13
N ASN A 216 17.96 -11.78 -9.07
CA ASN A 216 19.00 -11.40 -10.03
C ASN A 216 18.59 -10.25 -10.97
N ALA A 217 17.28 -10.04 -11.18
CA ALA A 217 16.77 -8.94 -11.98
C ALA A 217 16.61 -7.62 -11.20
N ILE A 218 16.67 -7.68 -9.87
CA ILE A 218 16.50 -6.51 -9.01
C ILE A 218 17.88 -5.99 -8.60
N PRO A 219 18.20 -4.69 -8.75
CA PRO A 219 19.53 -4.15 -8.42
C PRO A 219 19.98 -4.42 -6.99
N ILE A 220 19.09 -4.40 -6.00
CA ILE A 220 19.41 -4.73 -4.60
C ILE A 220 19.65 -6.25 -4.38
N GLY A 221 19.45 -7.10 -5.38
CA GLY A 221 19.78 -8.53 -5.38
C GLY A 221 18.69 -9.45 -4.79
N ARG A 222 17.54 -8.95 -4.38
CA ARG A 222 16.45 -9.75 -3.81
C ARG A 222 15.08 -9.09 -3.94
N ALA A 223 14.02 -9.88 -3.84
CA ALA A 223 12.68 -9.36 -3.61
C ALA A 223 12.55 -8.74 -2.21
N ALA A 224 11.63 -7.79 -2.07
CA ALA A 224 11.30 -7.22 -0.78
C ALA A 224 10.57 -8.23 0.13
N THR A 225 10.66 -8.02 1.43
CA THR A 225 9.81 -8.68 2.42
C THR A 225 8.53 -7.88 2.66
N PRO A 226 7.45 -8.50 3.14
CA PRO A 226 6.25 -7.77 3.57
C PRO A 226 6.53 -6.69 4.62
N ALA A 227 7.48 -6.92 5.53
CA ALA A 227 7.84 -5.95 6.57
C ALA A 227 8.48 -4.68 6.00
N GLU A 228 9.27 -4.78 4.94
CA GLU A 228 9.87 -3.61 4.29
C GLU A 228 8.79 -2.71 3.66
N ILE A 229 7.73 -3.30 3.10
CA ILE A 229 6.59 -2.52 2.58
C ILE A 229 5.77 -1.92 3.72
N ALA A 230 5.54 -2.67 4.79
CA ALA A 230 4.81 -2.19 5.97
C ALA A 230 5.50 -0.99 6.64
N GLY A 231 6.84 -0.92 6.64
CA GLY A 231 7.59 0.23 7.13
C GLY A 231 7.26 1.52 6.36
N HIS A 232 7.11 1.45 5.03
CA HIS A 232 6.73 2.60 4.22
C HIS A 232 5.25 2.98 4.42
N LEU A 233 4.38 1.98 4.65
CA LEU A 233 2.97 2.25 4.99
C LEU A 233 2.84 2.91 6.37
N LEU A 234 3.65 2.51 7.35
CA LEU A 234 3.74 3.17 8.65
C LEU A 234 4.21 4.63 8.50
N PHE A 235 5.23 4.88 7.68
CA PHE A 235 5.67 6.25 7.35
C PHE A 235 4.51 7.08 6.77
N LEU A 236 3.76 6.56 5.79
CA LEU A 236 2.60 7.25 5.21
C LEU A 236 1.46 7.45 6.21
N ALA A 237 1.28 6.53 7.17
CA ALA A 237 0.29 6.63 8.24
C ALA A 237 0.66 7.67 9.31
N SER A 238 1.95 7.99 9.46
CA SER A 238 2.50 8.84 10.52
C SER A 238 2.60 10.31 10.12
N ASP A 239 2.91 11.15 11.12
CA ASP A 239 3.10 12.60 10.91
C ASP A 239 4.42 12.94 10.19
N LEU A 240 5.34 11.97 10.01
CA LEU A 240 6.53 12.15 9.15
C LEU A 240 6.17 12.46 7.70
N SER A 241 5.00 12.02 7.23
CA SER A 241 4.48 12.29 5.88
C SER A 241 3.43 13.41 5.86
N ALA A 242 3.42 14.31 6.85
CA ALA A 242 2.39 15.33 7.04
C ALA A 242 2.19 16.27 5.83
N HIS A 243 3.21 16.46 5.00
CA HIS A 243 3.14 17.32 3.80
C HIS A 243 3.05 16.55 2.49
N MET A 244 2.62 15.27 2.53
CA MET A 244 2.46 14.41 1.36
C MET A 244 0.98 14.19 1.05
N ALA A 245 0.56 14.51 -0.19
CA ALA A 245 -0.79 14.28 -0.69
C ALA A 245 -0.74 13.95 -2.19
N GLY A 246 -1.32 12.83 -2.60
CA GLY A 246 -1.34 12.35 -3.98
C GLY A 246 -0.05 11.65 -4.44
N GLU A 247 0.86 11.29 -3.53
CA GLU A 247 2.16 10.75 -3.87
C GLU A 247 2.14 9.21 -3.99
N ILE A 248 2.94 8.69 -4.94
CA ILE A 248 3.16 7.26 -5.14
C ILE A 248 4.65 6.97 -4.90
N ILE A 249 4.97 6.37 -3.76
CA ILE A 249 6.35 6.04 -3.40
C ILE A 249 6.74 4.70 -3.99
N THR A 250 7.70 4.67 -4.90
CA THR A 250 8.23 3.43 -5.46
C THR A 250 9.17 2.74 -4.46
N VAL A 251 8.92 1.44 -4.20
CA VAL A 251 9.71 0.59 -3.30
C VAL A 251 9.96 -0.76 -3.99
N ASP A 252 10.96 -0.79 -4.88
CA ASP A 252 11.18 -1.91 -5.81
C ASP A 252 12.63 -2.38 -5.92
N GLY A 253 13.51 -1.89 -5.03
CA GLY A 253 14.91 -2.26 -5.02
C GLY A 253 15.70 -1.76 -6.24
N GLY A 254 15.20 -0.74 -6.94
CA GLY A 254 15.79 -0.15 -8.13
C GLY A 254 15.34 -0.79 -9.45
N LEU A 255 14.37 -1.72 -9.42
CA LEU A 255 13.92 -2.44 -10.62
C LEU A 255 13.36 -1.49 -11.69
N SER A 256 12.59 -0.48 -11.32
CA SER A 256 11.94 0.45 -12.26
C SER A 256 12.87 1.50 -12.87
N VAL A 257 14.03 1.75 -12.25
CA VAL A 257 15.00 2.76 -12.73
C VAL A 257 16.12 2.15 -13.56
N LEU A 258 16.17 0.82 -13.63
CA LEU A 258 17.17 0.12 -14.42
C LEU A 258 16.85 0.28 -15.91
N ALA A 259 17.79 0.84 -16.66
CA ALA A 259 17.74 0.82 -18.13
C ALA A 259 18.09 -0.56 -18.65
N ALA A 260 17.32 -1.10 -19.61
CA ALA A 260 17.62 -2.35 -20.29
C ALA A 260 18.77 -2.17 -21.30
N ILE A 261 19.91 -1.66 -20.82
CA ILE A 261 21.13 -1.50 -21.64
C ILE A 261 22.03 -2.69 -21.38
N PRO A 262 22.47 -3.42 -22.42
CA PRO A 262 23.40 -4.53 -22.23
C PRO A 262 24.72 -4.02 -21.63
N PRO A 263 25.44 -4.80 -20.81
CA PRO A 263 26.73 -4.42 -20.29
C PRO A 263 27.68 -4.00 -21.41
N ILE A 264 28.22 -2.79 -21.32
CA ILE A 264 29.21 -2.27 -22.27
C ILE A 264 30.59 -2.50 -21.68
N THR A 265 31.39 -3.35 -22.32
CA THR A 265 32.79 -3.52 -21.95
C THR A 265 33.63 -2.58 -22.81
N PHE A 266 34.27 -1.60 -22.22
CA PHE A 266 35.22 -0.76 -22.95
C PHE A 266 36.56 -1.50 -23.09
N ALA A 267 37.12 -1.53 -24.30
CA ALA A 267 38.47 -2.00 -24.49
C ALA A 267 39.45 -1.11 -23.68
N PRO A 268 40.53 -1.68 -23.12
CA PRO A 268 41.56 -0.87 -22.47
C PRO A 268 42.03 0.26 -23.39
N SER A 269 42.14 1.49 -22.87
CA SER A 269 42.70 2.61 -23.63
C SER A 269 44.14 2.26 -24.04
N THR A 270 44.40 2.23 -25.33
CA THR A 270 45.75 2.01 -25.88
C THR A 270 46.57 3.32 -25.92
N THR A 271 46.05 4.40 -25.40
CA THR A 271 46.78 5.69 -25.33
C THR A 271 47.79 5.65 -24.21
N PRO A 272 49.12 5.78 -24.48
CA PRO A 272 50.09 5.94 -23.41
C PRO A 272 49.78 7.21 -22.65
N THR A 273 49.80 7.14 -21.32
CA THR A 273 49.75 8.32 -20.46
C THR A 273 50.97 9.17 -20.70
N PRO A 274 50.90 10.51 -20.89
CA PRO A 274 52.02 11.38 -21.16
C PRO A 274 53.00 11.47 -19.97
#